data_7acb679881b4f60766bbe3be77400449
#
_entry.id   7acb679881b4f60766bbe3be77400449
#
_cell.length_a   1.000
_cell.length_b   1.000
_cell.length_c   1.000
_cell.angle_alpha   90.00
_cell.angle_beta   90.00
_cell.angle_gamma   90.00
#
_symmetry.space_group_name_H-M   'P 1'
#
loop_
_entity.id
_entity.type
_entity.pdbx_description
1 polymer ?
#
loop_
_entity_poly.entity_id
_entity_poly.type
_entity_poly.pdbx_seq_one_letter_code
_entity_poly.pdbx_strand_id
1 'polypeptide(L)'
;MTVLQTIAVAFAMFSALPVPQFEWNEKNMRYAMCAFPLIGLVCGGLWCLCGVLPLPELARAAAFCLVPVAVTGGIHLDGYADTSDALSSYGDREKKLEILKDSHCGAFAVIRLCCYFVAYFGLCGSVRFTPRAGLCWTLALVLERALSGFAVAAFPLAKDTGLAHTFATAADKQNVRRFLCGLSVLLVLALTALGGGGLAAAALLAMWRYDFVAKKQFGGITGGLAGWFLQRAELWMLAALAVSQWGGVL
;
A
#
# COMPACT_ATOMS: atom_id res chain seq x y z
N MET A 1 13.12 -1.70 -24.33
CA MET A 1 13.35 -0.43 -23.64
C MET A 1 12.12 0.04 -22.89
N THR A 2 10.92 0.02 -23.47
CA THR A 2 9.70 0.56 -22.84
C THR A 2 9.32 -0.12 -21.50
N VAL A 3 9.44 -1.44 -21.37
CA VAL A 3 9.09 -2.17 -20.12
C VAL A 3 9.99 -1.76 -18.96
N LEU A 4 11.30 -1.69 -19.16
CA LEU A 4 12.25 -1.25 -18.13
C LEU A 4 12.01 0.21 -17.73
N GLN A 5 11.69 1.08 -18.68
CA GLN A 5 11.33 2.47 -18.39
C GLN A 5 10.02 2.56 -17.59
N THR A 6 9.02 1.74 -17.91
CA THR A 6 7.76 1.68 -17.15
C THR A 6 7.99 1.24 -15.69
N ILE A 7 8.83 0.24 -15.48
CA ILE A 7 9.22 -0.20 -14.14
C ILE A 7 9.98 0.91 -13.41
N ALA A 8 10.97 1.54 -14.07
CA ALA A 8 11.73 2.64 -13.47
C ALA A 8 10.84 3.82 -13.08
N VAL A 9 9.87 4.20 -13.92
CA VAL A 9 8.88 5.25 -13.60
C VAL A 9 8.05 4.89 -12.35
N ALA A 10 7.58 3.65 -12.26
CA ALA A 10 6.84 3.20 -11.07
C ALA A 10 7.71 3.25 -9.80
N PHE A 11 8.95 2.77 -9.88
CA PHE A 11 9.89 2.79 -8.75
C PHE A 11 10.31 4.22 -8.39
N ALA A 12 10.60 5.08 -9.36
CA ALA A 12 10.95 6.48 -9.12
C ALA A 12 9.83 7.25 -8.40
N MET A 13 8.55 6.87 -8.65
CA MET A 13 7.41 7.54 -8.04
C MET A 13 7.02 6.98 -6.68
N PHE A 14 7.07 5.66 -6.50
CA PHE A 14 6.49 4.99 -5.33
C PHE A 14 7.53 4.33 -4.42
N SER A 15 8.83 4.57 -4.68
CA SER A 15 9.90 4.09 -3.80
C SER A 15 11.03 5.12 -3.67
N ALA A 16 11.82 4.99 -2.59
CA ALA A 16 13.05 5.73 -2.38
C ALA A 16 14.28 5.02 -2.97
N LEU A 17 14.07 3.91 -3.67
CA LEU A 17 15.16 3.15 -4.27
C LEU A 17 15.80 3.92 -5.44
N PRO A 18 17.13 3.94 -5.54
CA PRO A 18 17.79 4.62 -6.63
C PRO A 18 17.54 3.88 -7.95
N VAL A 19 16.82 4.54 -8.85
CA VAL A 19 16.54 4.04 -10.20
C VAL A 19 16.88 5.12 -11.23
N PRO A 20 17.22 4.72 -12.47
CA PRO A 20 17.40 5.68 -13.56
C PRO A 20 16.17 6.56 -13.74
N GLN A 21 16.37 7.87 -13.80
CA GLN A 21 15.29 8.82 -14.03
C GLN A 21 15.02 8.94 -15.53
N PHE A 22 13.76 8.82 -15.92
CA PHE A 22 13.30 9.00 -17.29
C PHE A 22 12.26 10.12 -17.34
N GLU A 23 12.24 10.86 -18.43
CA GLU A 23 11.14 11.78 -18.69
C GLU A 23 9.82 10.99 -18.81
N TRP A 24 8.81 11.48 -18.12
CA TRP A 24 7.50 10.85 -18.14
C TRP A 24 6.80 11.15 -19.47
N ASN A 25 6.36 10.12 -20.13
CA ASN A 25 5.62 10.21 -21.37
C ASN A 25 4.50 9.14 -21.42
N GLU A 26 3.56 9.30 -22.34
CA GLU A 26 2.41 8.41 -22.46
C GLU A 26 2.81 6.93 -22.61
N LYS A 27 3.95 6.62 -23.24
CA LYS A 27 4.39 5.25 -23.49
C LYS A 27 4.89 4.56 -22.23
N ASN A 28 5.69 5.25 -21.38
CA ASN A 28 6.26 4.65 -20.18
C ASN A 28 5.34 4.75 -18.96
N MET A 29 4.38 5.68 -18.97
CA MET A 29 3.35 5.80 -17.92
C MET A 29 2.15 4.88 -18.13
N ARG A 30 1.89 4.47 -19.39
CA ARG A 30 0.69 3.72 -19.80
C ARG A 30 0.40 2.49 -18.92
N TYR A 31 1.44 1.78 -18.48
CA TYR A 31 1.36 0.56 -17.67
C TYR A 31 2.11 0.67 -16.34
N ALA A 32 2.44 1.87 -15.88
CA ALA A 32 3.19 2.06 -14.64
C ALA A 32 2.48 1.45 -13.42
N MET A 33 1.14 1.50 -13.37
CA MET A 33 0.36 0.86 -12.32
C MET A 33 0.46 -0.67 -12.33
N CYS A 34 0.76 -1.31 -13.46
CA CYS A 34 1.03 -2.75 -13.52
C CYS A 34 2.38 -3.11 -12.90
N ALA A 35 3.33 -2.18 -12.84
CA ALA A 35 4.62 -2.36 -12.19
C ALA A 35 4.60 -2.05 -10.69
N PHE A 36 3.57 -1.36 -10.18
CA PHE A 36 3.46 -1.00 -8.76
C PHE A 36 3.51 -2.21 -7.80
N PRO A 37 2.90 -3.37 -8.10
CA PRO A 37 3.03 -4.58 -7.27
C PRO A 37 4.48 -5.06 -7.06
N LEU A 38 5.42 -4.75 -7.96
CA LEU A 38 6.83 -5.12 -7.82
C LEU A 38 7.49 -4.45 -6.61
N ILE A 39 7.03 -3.27 -6.21
CA ILE A 39 7.51 -2.60 -5.00
C ILE A 39 7.10 -3.41 -3.75
N GLY A 40 5.90 -4.02 -3.77
CA GLY A 40 5.48 -4.96 -2.74
C GLY A 40 6.37 -6.20 -2.65
N LEU A 41 6.80 -6.70 -3.80
CA LEU A 41 7.75 -7.82 -3.87
C LEU A 41 9.11 -7.45 -3.23
N VAL A 42 9.61 -6.24 -3.49
CA VAL A 42 10.86 -5.74 -2.86
C VAL A 42 10.68 -5.57 -1.35
N CYS A 43 9.59 -4.96 -0.89
CA CYS A 43 9.28 -4.84 0.54
C CYS A 43 9.25 -6.22 1.21
N GLY A 44 8.51 -7.18 0.63
CA GLY A 44 8.39 -8.53 1.15
C GLY A 44 9.71 -9.28 1.14
N GLY A 45 10.52 -9.16 0.09
CA GLY A 45 11.85 -9.75 -0.01
C GLY A 45 12.81 -9.24 1.07
N LEU A 46 12.85 -7.93 1.30
CA LEU A 46 13.65 -7.32 2.36
C LEU A 46 13.12 -7.69 3.75
N TRP A 47 11.82 -7.78 3.92
CA TRP A 47 11.21 -8.27 5.15
C TRP A 47 11.64 -9.72 5.44
N CYS A 48 11.62 -10.60 4.44
CA CYS A 48 12.12 -11.97 4.55
C CYS A 48 13.61 -12.01 4.88
N LEU A 49 14.43 -11.15 4.25
CA LEU A 49 15.84 -11.03 4.56
C LEU A 49 16.06 -10.68 6.03
N CYS A 50 15.34 -9.68 6.56
CA CYS A 50 15.39 -9.36 8.00
C CYS A 50 14.95 -10.53 8.88
N GLY A 51 14.02 -11.35 8.41
CA GLY A 51 13.53 -12.54 9.12
C GLY A 51 14.56 -13.65 9.28
N VAL A 52 15.44 -13.82 8.29
CA VAL A 52 16.49 -14.87 8.33
C VAL A 52 17.79 -14.40 8.98
N LEU A 53 17.98 -13.10 9.15
CA LEU A 53 19.15 -12.55 9.82
C LEU A 53 19.11 -12.88 11.33
N PRO A 54 20.26 -13.13 11.97
CA PRO A 54 20.37 -13.46 13.41
C PRO A 54 20.21 -12.20 14.27
N LEU A 55 19.09 -11.50 14.11
CA LEU A 55 18.77 -10.30 14.87
C LEU A 55 18.08 -10.65 16.20
N PRO A 56 18.36 -9.90 17.29
CA PRO A 56 17.53 -9.93 18.48
C PRO A 56 16.06 -9.65 18.15
N GLU A 57 15.12 -10.23 18.88
CA GLU A 57 13.69 -10.14 18.56
C GLU A 57 13.18 -8.71 18.41
N LEU A 58 13.58 -7.82 19.32
CA LEU A 58 13.19 -6.42 19.27
C LEU A 58 13.77 -5.69 18.04
N ALA A 59 15.03 -5.98 17.69
CA ALA A 59 15.67 -5.41 16.51
C ALA A 59 15.04 -5.93 15.22
N ARG A 60 14.67 -7.20 15.17
CA ARG A 60 13.93 -7.80 14.06
C ARG A 60 12.54 -7.18 13.90
N ALA A 61 11.81 -6.98 15.01
CA ALA A 61 10.52 -6.30 14.98
C ALA A 61 10.64 -4.85 14.44
N ALA A 62 11.68 -4.13 14.88
CA ALA A 62 11.97 -2.78 14.35
C ALA A 62 12.31 -2.83 12.86
N ALA A 63 13.14 -3.78 12.41
CA ALA A 63 13.45 -3.95 11.00
C ALA A 63 12.18 -4.24 10.17
N PHE A 64 11.33 -5.15 10.61
CA PHE A 64 10.05 -5.45 9.98
C PHE A 64 9.15 -4.21 9.86
N CYS A 65 9.11 -3.40 10.91
CA CYS A 65 8.34 -2.16 10.93
C CYS A 65 8.89 -1.11 9.96
N LEU A 66 10.21 -0.98 9.83
CA LEU A 66 10.86 0.07 9.06
C LEU A 66 11.10 -0.27 7.59
N VAL A 67 11.11 -1.55 7.21
CA VAL A 67 11.31 -1.97 5.80
C VAL A 67 10.36 -1.28 4.83
N PRO A 68 9.02 -1.26 5.03
CA PRO A 68 8.12 -0.58 4.11
C PRO A 68 8.42 0.93 4.02
N VAL A 69 8.75 1.56 5.14
CA VAL A 69 9.10 2.99 5.20
C VAL A 69 10.38 3.27 4.40
N ALA A 70 11.42 2.46 4.63
CA ALA A 70 12.70 2.62 3.94
C ALA A 70 12.57 2.41 2.42
N VAL A 71 11.78 1.42 1.99
CA VAL A 71 11.57 1.16 0.57
C VAL A 71 10.74 2.24 -0.10
N THR A 72 9.67 2.73 0.55
CA THR A 72 8.74 3.69 -0.06
C THR A 72 9.12 5.15 0.18
N GLY A 73 10.11 5.42 1.02
CA GLY A 73 10.47 6.79 1.43
C GLY A 73 9.37 7.49 2.22
N GLY A 74 8.38 6.74 2.74
CA GLY A 74 7.29 7.30 3.53
C GLY A 74 6.12 7.90 2.73
N ILE A 75 6.13 7.88 1.40
CA ILE A 75 5.07 8.49 0.57
C ILE A 75 3.65 7.98 0.92
N HIS A 76 3.53 6.71 1.32
CA HIS A 76 2.24 6.16 1.72
C HIS A 76 1.83 6.59 3.13
N LEU A 77 2.80 6.77 4.03
CA LEU A 77 2.58 7.31 5.38
C LEU A 77 2.15 8.77 5.35
N ASP A 78 2.74 9.56 4.45
CA ASP A 78 2.31 10.93 4.17
C ASP A 78 0.83 10.98 3.80
N GLY A 79 0.42 10.19 2.81
CA GLY A 79 -0.99 10.07 2.44
C GLY A 79 -1.90 9.53 3.56
N TYR A 80 -1.37 8.66 4.43
CA TYR A 80 -2.08 8.18 5.62
C TYR A 80 -2.29 9.31 6.64
N ALA A 81 -1.27 10.12 6.88
CA ALA A 81 -1.30 11.26 7.78
C ALA A 81 -2.34 12.30 7.32
N ASP A 82 -2.21 12.77 6.08
CA ASP A 82 -3.10 13.78 5.48
C ASP A 82 -4.56 13.34 5.48
N THR A 83 -4.81 12.10 5.04
CA THR A 83 -6.17 11.56 5.02
C THR A 83 -6.74 11.40 6.42
N SER A 84 -5.91 11.01 7.40
CA SER A 84 -6.34 10.86 8.79
C SER A 84 -6.69 12.21 9.41
N ASP A 85 -5.94 13.25 9.09
CA ASP A 85 -6.22 14.61 9.53
C ASP A 85 -7.52 15.13 8.90
N ALA A 86 -7.66 15.01 7.58
CA ALA A 86 -8.86 15.39 6.86
C ALA A 86 -10.13 14.69 7.39
N LEU A 87 -10.05 13.39 7.69
CA LEU A 87 -11.16 12.62 8.26
C LEU A 87 -11.50 13.05 9.70
N SER A 88 -10.52 13.54 10.44
CA SER A 88 -10.70 14.00 11.84
C SER A 88 -11.21 15.44 11.95
N SER A 89 -11.21 16.20 10.86
CA SER A 89 -11.64 17.60 10.85
C SER A 89 -13.15 17.80 11.03
N TYR A 90 -13.96 16.74 10.87
CA TYR A 90 -15.43 16.80 10.87
C TYR A 90 -16.03 17.79 9.85
N GLY A 91 -15.21 18.34 8.94
CA GLY A 91 -15.63 19.26 7.88
C GLY A 91 -16.42 18.56 6.78
N ASP A 92 -17.01 19.37 5.89
CA ASP A 92 -17.61 18.90 4.66
C ASP A 92 -16.55 18.36 3.66
N ARG A 93 -16.99 17.94 2.49
CA ARG A 93 -16.12 17.39 1.45
C ARG A 93 -15.07 18.40 0.98
N GLU A 94 -15.46 19.66 0.80
CA GLU A 94 -14.58 20.71 0.28
C GLU A 94 -13.47 21.00 1.27
N LYS A 95 -13.83 21.15 2.56
CA LYS A 95 -12.85 21.33 3.63
C LYS A 95 -11.87 20.17 3.76
N LYS A 96 -12.33 18.93 3.63
CA LYS A 96 -11.46 17.74 3.64
C LYS A 96 -10.50 17.73 2.45
N LEU A 97 -10.96 18.11 1.24
CA LEU A 97 -10.11 18.23 0.06
C LEU A 97 -9.12 19.38 0.15
N GLU A 98 -9.45 20.46 0.90
CA GLU A 98 -8.54 21.55 1.22
C GLU A 98 -7.41 21.07 2.14
N ILE A 99 -7.74 20.35 3.23
CA ILE A 99 -6.75 19.78 4.15
C ILE A 99 -5.78 18.84 3.41
N LEU A 100 -6.27 18.02 2.47
CA LEU A 100 -5.39 17.18 1.63
C LEU A 100 -4.45 17.95 0.69
N LYS A 101 -4.53 19.27 0.62
CA LYS A 101 -3.62 20.13 -0.16
C LYS A 101 -2.67 20.92 0.74
N ASP A 102 -2.96 20.97 2.03
CA ASP A 102 -2.15 21.68 3.00
C ASP A 102 -0.86 20.85 3.27
N SER A 103 0.28 21.50 3.17
CA SER A 103 1.58 20.87 3.48
C SER A 103 1.88 20.80 4.97
N HIS A 104 1.02 21.38 5.82
CA HIS A 104 1.20 21.34 7.27
C HIS A 104 0.57 20.08 7.87
N CYS A 105 1.32 19.40 8.71
CA CYS A 105 0.85 18.23 9.44
C CYS A 105 -0.01 18.65 10.64
N GLY A 106 -1.28 18.26 10.66
CA GLY A 106 -2.16 18.54 11.77
C GLY A 106 -1.94 17.61 12.97
N ALA A 107 -2.45 18.01 14.13
CA ALA A 107 -2.28 17.22 15.36
C ALA A 107 -2.87 15.81 15.27
N PHE A 108 -4.00 15.64 14.59
CA PHE A 108 -4.62 14.33 14.43
C PHE A 108 -3.78 13.41 13.51
N ALA A 109 -3.11 13.95 12.50
CA ALA A 109 -2.16 13.19 11.67
C ALA A 109 -1.05 12.61 12.55
N VAL A 110 -0.42 13.41 13.40
CA VAL A 110 0.65 12.98 14.32
C VAL A 110 0.13 11.89 15.27
N ILE A 111 -1.02 12.11 15.91
CA ILE A 111 -1.62 11.13 16.84
C ILE A 111 -1.87 9.80 16.11
N ARG A 112 -2.44 9.85 14.90
CA ARG A 112 -2.73 8.65 14.10
C ARG A 112 -1.48 7.92 13.66
N LEU A 113 -0.42 8.64 13.28
CA LEU A 113 0.88 8.03 12.96
C LEU A 113 1.52 7.36 14.18
N CYS A 114 1.51 8.01 15.34
CA CYS A 114 2.01 7.40 16.57
C CYS A 114 1.26 6.12 16.93
N CYS A 115 -0.08 6.16 16.89
CA CYS A 115 -0.91 4.97 17.12
C CYS A 115 -0.64 3.87 16.10
N TYR A 116 -0.48 4.24 14.82
CA TYR A 116 -0.15 3.30 13.75
C TYR A 116 1.19 2.59 14.04
N PHE A 117 2.25 3.35 14.32
CA PHE A 117 3.56 2.77 14.55
C PHE A 117 3.63 1.91 15.81
N VAL A 118 2.97 2.32 16.89
CA VAL A 118 2.89 1.50 18.11
C VAL A 118 2.18 0.17 17.83
N ALA A 119 1.05 0.21 17.12
CA ALA A 119 0.31 -1.00 16.76
C ALA A 119 1.10 -1.88 15.77
N TYR A 120 1.67 -1.27 14.72
CA TYR A 120 2.41 -1.98 13.69
C TYR A 120 3.67 -2.64 14.27
N PHE A 121 4.45 -1.92 15.09
CA PHE A 121 5.62 -2.45 15.78
C PHE A 121 5.26 -3.58 16.73
N GLY A 122 4.19 -3.43 17.53
CA GLY A 122 3.70 -4.48 18.43
C GLY A 122 3.30 -5.75 17.68
N LEU A 123 2.63 -5.61 16.52
CA LEU A 123 2.30 -6.75 15.66
C LEU A 123 3.56 -7.37 15.04
N CYS A 124 4.53 -6.57 14.57
CA CYS A 124 5.81 -7.09 14.09
C CYS A 124 6.54 -7.93 15.17
N GLY A 125 6.50 -7.50 16.44
CA GLY A 125 7.05 -8.24 17.56
C GLY A 125 6.27 -9.52 17.91
N SER A 126 4.99 -9.58 17.54
CA SER A 126 4.12 -10.74 17.80
C SER A 126 4.21 -11.80 16.69
N VAL A 127 4.75 -11.47 15.52
CA VAL A 127 4.88 -12.39 14.40
C VAL A 127 6.18 -13.19 14.50
N ARG A 128 6.07 -14.51 14.48
CA ARG A 128 7.21 -15.41 14.35
C ARG A 128 7.56 -15.57 12.87
N PHE A 129 8.81 -15.30 12.52
CA PHE A 129 9.26 -15.54 11.13
C PHE A 129 9.34 -17.04 10.85
N THR A 130 8.64 -17.45 9.80
CA THR A 130 8.81 -18.74 9.11
C THR A 130 8.86 -18.48 7.61
N PRO A 131 9.50 -19.34 6.79
CA PRO A 131 9.51 -19.16 5.32
C PRO A 131 8.09 -19.04 4.74
N ARG A 132 7.14 -19.80 5.26
CA ARG A 132 5.72 -19.75 4.84
C ARG A 132 5.06 -18.42 5.21
N ALA A 133 5.26 -17.93 6.43
CA ALA A 133 4.75 -16.62 6.86
C ALA A 133 5.37 -15.49 6.02
N GLY A 134 6.68 -15.55 5.75
CA GLY A 134 7.38 -14.60 4.90
C GLY A 134 6.83 -14.58 3.47
N LEU A 135 6.58 -15.75 2.89
CA LEU A 135 5.96 -15.86 1.57
C LEU A 135 4.54 -15.29 1.55
N CYS A 136 3.69 -15.65 2.53
CA CYS A 136 2.35 -15.11 2.66
C CYS A 136 2.37 -13.59 2.82
N TRP A 137 3.27 -13.04 3.65
CA TRP A 137 3.42 -11.61 3.83
C TRP A 137 3.85 -10.90 2.53
N THR A 138 4.82 -11.46 1.81
CA THR A 138 5.26 -10.93 0.51
C THR A 138 4.12 -10.88 -0.49
N LEU A 139 3.35 -11.97 -0.64
CA LEU A 139 2.20 -12.04 -1.54
C LEU A 139 1.10 -11.04 -1.12
N ALA A 140 0.91 -10.82 0.17
CA ALA A 140 -0.04 -9.84 0.69
C ALA A 140 0.37 -8.39 0.34
N LEU A 141 1.67 -8.06 0.46
CA LEU A 141 2.20 -6.76 0.06
C LEU A 141 2.11 -6.52 -1.47
N VAL A 142 2.24 -7.58 -2.27
CA VAL A 142 2.00 -7.52 -3.72
C VAL A 142 0.51 -7.31 -4.01
N LEU A 143 -0.38 -8.01 -3.28
CA LEU A 143 -1.83 -7.93 -3.44
C LEU A 143 -2.36 -6.52 -3.14
N GLU A 144 -1.97 -5.90 -2.04
CA GLU A 144 -2.47 -4.57 -1.69
C GLU A 144 -2.10 -3.52 -2.73
N ARG A 145 -0.87 -3.61 -3.29
CA ARG A 145 -0.42 -2.70 -4.35
C ARG A 145 -1.12 -2.98 -5.68
N ALA A 146 -1.43 -4.24 -5.97
CA ALA A 146 -2.27 -4.59 -7.12
C ALA A 146 -3.69 -4.01 -6.98
N LEU A 147 -4.29 -4.10 -5.78
CA LEU A 147 -5.58 -3.51 -5.46
C LEU A 147 -5.55 -1.97 -5.55
N SER A 148 -4.49 -1.33 -5.05
CA SER A 148 -4.31 0.12 -5.14
C SER A 148 -4.20 0.59 -6.60
N GLY A 149 -3.38 -0.08 -7.40
CA GLY A 149 -3.27 0.21 -8.84
C GLY A 149 -4.58 -0.03 -9.60
N PHE A 150 -5.32 -1.08 -9.24
CA PHE A 150 -6.67 -1.33 -9.76
C PHE A 150 -7.62 -0.17 -9.42
N ALA A 151 -7.60 0.33 -8.18
CA ALA A 151 -8.44 1.46 -7.78
C ALA A 151 -8.16 2.70 -8.63
N VAL A 152 -6.88 3.01 -8.91
CA VAL A 152 -6.50 4.15 -9.77
C VAL A 152 -7.08 4.01 -11.18
N ALA A 153 -7.19 2.79 -11.72
CA ALA A 153 -7.71 2.53 -13.05
C ALA A 153 -9.25 2.40 -13.11
N ALA A 154 -9.92 2.17 -11.95
CA ALA A 154 -11.34 1.78 -11.90
C ALA A 154 -12.25 2.74 -11.14
N PHE A 155 -11.74 3.41 -10.09
CA PHE A 155 -12.57 4.23 -9.22
C PHE A 155 -12.67 5.68 -9.71
N PRO A 156 -13.74 6.39 -9.36
CA PRO A 156 -13.86 7.82 -9.67
C PRO A 156 -12.79 8.61 -8.91
N LEU A 157 -12.24 9.62 -9.58
CA LEU A 157 -11.27 10.55 -8.98
C LEU A 157 -12.00 11.66 -8.22
N ALA A 158 -11.47 12.09 -7.08
CA ALA A 158 -12.03 13.20 -6.30
C ALA A 158 -11.67 14.58 -6.87
N LYS A 159 -10.61 14.64 -7.68
CA LYS A 159 -10.12 15.90 -8.30
C LYS A 159 -9.38 15.61 -9.59
N ASP A 160 -9.33 16.62 -10.49
CA ASP A 160 -8.68 16.52 -11.81
C ASP A 160 -7.19 16.93 -11.76
N THR A 161 -6.54 16.76 -10.62
CA THR A 161 -5.13 17.11 -10.41
C THR A 161 -4.44 16.12 -9.47
N GLY A 162 -3.12 16.13 -9.47
CA GLY A 162 -2.28 15.31 -8.59
C GLY A 162 -1.98 13.93 -9.15
N LEU A 163 -1.16 13.17 -8.41
CA LEU A 163 -0.56 11.91 -8.87
C LEU A 163 -1.58 10.87 -9.33
N ALA A 164 -2.66 10.65 -8.56
CA ALA A 164 -3.69 9.69 -8.95
C ALA A 164 -4.34 10.06 -10.30
N HIS A 165 -4.61 11.36 -10.52
CA HIS A 165 -5.13 11.84 -11.80
C HIS A 165 -4.12 11.62 -12.93
N THR A 166 -2.85 12.00 -12.73
CA THR A 166 -1.80 11.84 -13.72
C THR A 166 -1.65 10.38 -14.17
N PHE A 167 -1.57 9.44 -13.23
CA PHE A 167 -1.48 8.02 -13.56
C PHE A 167 -2.78 7.46 -14.17
N ALA A 168 -3.95 7.87 -13.66
CA ALA A 168 -5.23 7.42 -14.20
C ALA A 168 -5.49 7.94 -15.63
N THR A 169 -5.00 9.13 -15.96
CA THR A 169 -5.16 9.74 -17.31
C THR A 169 -4.21 9.12 -18.30
N ALA A 170 -2.94 8.86 -17.91
CA ALA A 170 -1.94 8.24 -18.77
C ALA A 170 -2.16 6.74 -18.98
N ALA A 171 -2.90 6.08 -18.08
CA ALA A 171 -3.08 4.63 -18.10
C ALA A 171 -4.00 4.15 -19.23
N ASP A 172 -3.64 3.01 -19.82
CA ASP A 172 -4.58 2.14 -20.53
C ASP A 172 -5.53 1.46 -19.52
N LYS A 173 -6.55 2.21 -19.10
CA LYS A 173 -7.45 1.83 -17.99
C LYS A 173 -8.01 0.42 -18.14
N GLN A 174 -8.37 0.00 -19.37
CA GLN A 174 -8.99 -1.29 -19.59
C GLN A 174 -8.00 -2.43 -19.37
N ASN A 175 -6.82 -2.34 -19.96
CA ASN A 175 -5.80 -3.38 -19.86
C ASN A 175 -5.16 -3.41 -18.47
N VAL A 176 -4.87 -2.25 -17.87
CA VAL A 176 -4.38 -2.14 -16.48
C VAL A 176 -5.38 -2.76 -15.50
N ARG A 177 -6.68 -2.44 -15.63
CA ARG A 177 -7.73 -3.00 -14.79
C ARG A 177 -7.84 -4.52 -14.93
N ARG A 178 -7.81 -5.04 -16.17
CA ARG A 178 -7.87 -6.50 -16.44
C ARG A 178 -6.67 -7.22 -15.84
N PHE A 179 -5.47 -6.70 -16.07
CA PHE A 179 -4.23 -7.28 -15.56
C PHE A 179 -4.21 -7.32 -14.03
N LEU A 180 -4.47 -6.18 -13.37
CA LEU A 180 -4.42 -6.08 -11.91
C LEU A 180 -5.56 -6.86 -11.23
N CYS A 181 -6.73 -6.94 -11.85
CA CYS A 181 -7.81 -7.81 -11.39
C CYS A 181 -7.40 -9.29 -11.44
N GLY A 182 -6.89 -9.75 -12.58
CA GLY A 182 -6.41 -11.13 -12.75
C GLY A 182 -5.26 -11.47 -11.78
N LEU A 183 -4.29 -10.57 -11.62
CA LEU A 183 -3.21 -10.71 -10.64
C LEU A 183 -3.77 -10.78 -9.21
N SER A 184 -4.71 -9.91 -8.84
CA SER A 184 -5.31 -9.93 -7.50
C SER A 184 -6.04 -11.23 -7.21
N VAL A 185 -6.81 -11.76 -8.17
CA VAL A 185 -7.49 -13.07 -8.04
C VAL A 185 -6.46 -14.19 -7.83
N LEU A 186 -5.39 -14.21 -8.64
CA LEU A 186 -4.32 -15.20 -8.50
C LEU A 186 -3.65 -15.14 -7.13
N LEU A 187 -3.36 -13.93 -6.64
CA LEU A 187 -2.75 -13.72 -5.32
C LEU A 187 -3.67 -14.15 -4.17
N VAL A 188 -4.98 -13.86 -4.26
CA VAL A 188 -5.97 -14.32 -3.28
C VAL A 188 -6.03 -15.85 -3.24
N LEU A 189 -6.05 -16.51 -4.40
CA LEU A 189 -6.04 -17.98 -4.47
C LEU A 189 -4.74 -18.56 -3.91
N ALA A 190 -3.59 -17.98 -4.26
CA ALA A 190 -2.28 -18.41 -3.75
C ALA A 190 -2.17 -18.23 -2.22
N LEU A 191 -2.58 -17.08 -1.69
CA LEU A 191 -2.62 -16.84 -0.25
C LEU A 191 -3.53 -17.85 0.46
N THR A 192 -4.72 -18.10 -0.08
CA THR A 192 -5.66 -19.06 0.51
C THR A 192 -5.09 -20.47 0.52
N ALA A 193 -4.48 -20.92 -0.58
CA ALA A 193 -3.81 -22.22 -0.68
C ALA A 193 -2.64 -22.38 0.30
N LEU A 194 -1.95 -21.27 0.62
CA LEU A 194 -0.85 -21.25 1.59
C LEU A 194 -1.32 -21.06 3.05
N GLY A 195 -2.61 -21.01 3.33
CA GLY A 195 -3.15 -20.74 4.67
C GLY A 195 -3.20 -19.25 5.03
N GLY A 196 -2.81 -18.36 4.12
CA GLY A 196 -2.87 -16.91 4.28
C GLY A 196 -4.22 -16.28 3.90
N GLY A 197 -5.31 -17.04 3.88
CA GLY A 197 -6.65 -16.56 3.51
C GLY A 197 -7.13 -15.38 4.37
N GLY A 198 -6.72 -15.33 5.64
CA GLY A 198 -6.99 -14.21 6.54
C GLY A 198 -6.36 -12.89 6.07
N LEU A 199 -5.13 -12.95 5.50
CA LEU A 199 -4.44 -11.79 4.94
C LEU A 199 -5.19 -11.28 3.69
N ALA A 200 -5.60 -12.21 2.82
CA ALA A 200 -6.38 -11.87 1.63
C ALA A 200 -7.73 -11.20 2.01
N ALA A 201 -8.44 -11.76 2.98
CA ALA A 201 -9.68 -11.19 3.49
C ALA A 201 -9.47 -9.78 4.08
N ALA A 202 -8.41 -9.58 4.85
CA ALA A 202 -8.04 -8.27 5.41
C ALA A 202 -7.77 -7.22 4.31
N ALA A 203 -7.02 -7.60 3.26
CA ALA A 203 -6.75 -6.73 2.11
C ALA A 203 -8.04 -6.33 1.37
N LEU A 204 -8.93 -7.28 1.12
CA LEU A 204 -10.21 -7.04 0.45
C LEU A 204 -11.16 -6.19 1.29
N LEU A 205 -11.20 -6.42 2.61
CA LEU A 205 -11.96 -5.59 3.54
C LEU A 205 -11.42 -4.16 3.58
N ALA A 206 -10.09 -3.99 3.60
CA ALA A 206 -9.45 -2.68 3.51
C ALA A 206 -9.81 -1.98 2.19
N MET A 207 -9.84 -2.70 1.07
CA MET A 207 -10.24 -2.17 -0.25
C MET A 207 -11.70 -1.73 -0.28
N TRP A 208 -12.60 -2.53 0.26
CA TRP A 208 -14.01 -2.15 0.40
C TRP A 208 -14.18 -0.89 1.26
N ARG A 209 -13.47 -0.82 2.39
CA ARG A 209 -13.47 0.36 3.26
C ARG A 209 -12.92 1.59 2.56
N TYR A 210 -11.87 1.41 1.74
CA TYR A 210 -11.26 2.49 0.94
C TYR A 210 -12.27 3.06 -0.05
N ASP A 211 -12.93 2.22 -0.85
CA ASP A 211 -13.95 2.65 -1.82
C ASP A 211 -15.08 3.41 -1.13
N PHE A 212 -15.59 2.86 -0.02
CA PHE A 212 -16.66 3.49 0.75
C PHE A 212 -16.26 4.88 1.28
N VAL A 213 -15.09 4.99 1.91
CA VAL A 213 -14.60 6.26 2.48
C VAL A 213 -14.30 7.28 1.37
N ALA A 214 -13.64 6.85 0.30
CA ALA A 214 -13.32 7.70 -0.83
C ALA A 214 -14.58 8.33 -1.45
N LYS A 215 -15.59 7.53 -1.74
CA LYS A 215 -16.85 8.02 -2.32
C LYS A 215 -17.63 8.90 -1.35
N LYS A 216 -17.80 8.46 -0.11
CA LYS A 216 -18.65 9.15 0.88
C LYS A 216 -18.02 10.45 1.38
N GLN A 217 -16.71 10.47 1.64
CA GLN A 217 -16.06 11.58 2.32
C GLN A 217 -15.38 12.56 1.37
N PHE A 218 -14.94 12.09 0.19
CA PHE A 218 -14.14 12.87 -0.75
C PHE A 218 -14.75 12.90 -2.16
N GLY A 219 -15.75 12.06 -2.46
CA GLY A 219 -16.41 11.92 -3.75
C GLY A 219 -15.59 11.16 -4.80
N GLY A 220 -14.51 10.54 -4.40
CA GLY A 220 -13.61 9.74 -5.23
C GLY A 220 -12.24 9.56 -4.59
N ILE A 221 -11.32 8.95 -5.31
CA ILE A 221 -9.97 8.68 -4.82
C ILE A 221 -9.01 9.85 -5.08
N THR A 222 -7.96 9.93 -4.25
CA THR A 222 -6.77 10.78 -4.44
C THR A 222 -5.52 9.97 -4.17
N GLY A 223 -4.33 10.52 -4.49
CA GLY A 223 -3.06 9.88 -4.12
C GLY A 223 -2.89 9.67 -2.62
N GLY A 224 -3.26 10.67 -1.80
CA GLY A 224 -3.23 10.55 -0.34
C GLY A 224 -4.15 9.45 0.18
N LEU A 225 -5.38 9.33 -0.36
CA LEU A 225 -6.29 8.25 0.02
C LEU A 225 -5.75 6.87 -0.38
N ALA A 226 -5.02 6.76 -1.49
CA ALA A 226 -4.36 5.51 -1.87
C ALA A 226 -3.27 5.12 -0.85
N GLY A 227 -2.46 6.07 -0.38
CA GLY A 227 -1.51 5.86 0.72
C GLY A 227 -2.20 5.44 2.02
N TRP A 228 -3.31 6.10 2.37
CA TRP A 228 -4.13 5.73 3.53
C TRP A 228 -4.68 4.30 3.43
N PHE A 229 -5.12 3.87 2.25
CA PHE A 229 -5.54 2.49 2.00
C PHE A 229 -4.40 1.51 2.26
N LEU A 230 -3.21 1.75 1.65
CA LEU A 230 -2.06 0.87 1.76
C LEU A 230 -1.64 0.68 3.23
N GLN A 231 -1.50 1.76 4.00
CA GLN A 231 -1.11 1.66 5.40
C GLN A 231 -2.15 0.91 6.26
N ARG A 232 -3.42 1.10 5.98
CA ARG A 232 -4.48 0.35 6.68
C ARG A 232 -4.51 -1.12 6.27
N ALA A 233 -4.31 -1.40 4.98
CA ALA A 233 -4.23 -2.77 4.48
C ALA A 233 -3.03 -3.50 5.10
N GLU A 234 -1.84 -2.89 5.11
CA GLU A 234 -0.65 -3.46 5.77
C GLU A 234 -0.91 -3.78 7.24
N LEU A 235 -1.49 -2.83 8.00
CA LEU A 235 -1.78 -3.06 9.42
C LEU A 235 -2.78 -4.20 9.63
N TRP A 236 -3.85 -4.27 8.85
CA TRP A 236 -4.87 -5.31 8.99
C TRP A 236 -4.37 -6.68 8.53
N MET A 237 -3.59 -6.74 7.46
CA MET A 237 -2.96 -7.97 7.00
C MET A 237 -1.93 -8.49 8.01
N LEU A 238 -1.15 -7.59 8.63
CA LEU A 238 -0.19 -7.98 9.66
C LEU A 238 -0.90 -8.51 10.92
N ALA A 239 -2.01 -7.90 11.33
CA ALA A 239 -2.85 -8.41 12.40
C ALA A 239 -3.44 -9.79 12.06
N ALA A 240 -3.90 -9.98 10.81
CA ALA A 240 -4.39 -11.27 10.34
C ALA A 240 -3.28 -12.34 10.32
N LEU A 241 -2.04 -11.96 9.97
CA LEU A 241 -0.88 -12.86 10.05
C LEU A 241 -0.61 -13.30 11.48
N ALA A 242 -0.55 -12.36 12.43
CA ALA A 242 -0.36 -12.66 13.84
C ALA A 242 -1.45 -13.60 14.38
N VAL A 243 -2.71 -13.28 14.12
CA VAL A 243 -3.85 -14.12 14.52
C VAL A 243 -3.79 -15.52 13.90
N SER A 244 -3.42 -15.62 12.62
CA SER A 244 -3.27 -16.92 11.94
C SER A 244 -2.19 -17.79 12.58
N GLN A 245 -1.10 -17.18 13.07
CA GLN A 245 -0.05 -17.89 13.78
C GLN A 245 -0.48 -18.31 15.19
N TRP A 246 -1.21 -17.47 15.92
CA TRP A 246 -1.77 -17.82 17.23
C TRP A 246 -2.78 -18.98 17.13
N GLY A 247 -3.52 -19.04 16.02
CA GLY A 247 -4.43 -20.15 15.70
C GLY A 247 -3.76 -21.39 15.12
N GLY A 248 -2.43 -21.40 14.93
CA GLY A 248 -1.69 -22.55 14.38
C GLY A 248 -1.92 -22.82 12.89
N VAL A 249 -2.39 -21.82 12.13
CA VAL A 249 -2.65 -21.94 10.68
C VAL A 249 -1.40 -21.63 9.84
N LEU A 250 -0.56 -20.69 10.28
CA LEU A 250 0.68 -20.24 9.62
C LEU A 250 1.92 -20.38 10.49
#